data_00d9c73b3068029cf4a4939f821a9d69
#
_entry.id   00d9c73b3068029cf4a4939f821a9d69
#
_cell.length_a   1.000
_cell.length_b   1.000
_cell.length_c   1.000
_cell.angle_alpha   90.00
_cell.angle_beta   90.00
_cell.angle_gamma   90.00
#
_symmetry.space_group_name_H-M   'P 1'
#
loop_
_entity.id
_entity.type
_entity.pdbx_description
1 polymer ?
#
loop_
_entity_poly.entity_id
_entity_poly.type
_entity_poly.pdbx_seq_one_letter_code
_entity_poly.pdbx_strand_id
1 'polypeptide(L)'
;SGFGEGDLVIVAARPAMGKTALTLNMALKALENGDGVAFFSLEMPAEQLVLRMLSAKTSIALQDLRVGNLTDEEWTRLSEAVEWLSGRKLFVDDEGTLNIHQVRAKLRKLKSHHPEIRIAMIDYLQLMSSGSNKDRHQEVSEISRGLKMLARELEIPIIALSQLNRSLEARADKRPMLSDLRESGAIEQDADIILFVYRDDVYRIREEKEKEMKARAEGKEYKSTFHEKEEEDAEIIIGKQRNGPTGIVELKFQKRFTRFVDAGYVPVEVVYEQSDIDTGAETKIELPPI
;
A
#
# COMPACT_ATOMS: atom_id res chain seq x y z
N SER A 1 15.61 8.30 3.40
CA SER A 1 14.93 8.28 4.70
C SER A 1 13.72 7.38 4.61
N GLY A 2 13.58 6.41 5.51
CA GLY A 2 12.42 5.51 5.59
C GLY A 2 11.23 6.15 6.32
N PHE A 3 10.33 5.32 6.86
CA PHE A 3 9.26 5.78 7.74
C PHE A 3 9.81 6.09 9.13
N GLY A 4 9.49 7.28 9.63
CA GLY A 4 9.93 7.74 10.95
C GLY A 4 9.04 7.25 12.09
N GLU A 5 9.57 7.28 13.31
CA GLU A 5 8.78 7.03 14.51
C GLU A 5 7.65 8.07 14.64
N GLY A 6 6.44 7.59 14.89
CA GLY A 6 5.25 8.43 14.97
C GLY A 6 4.67 8.91 13.64
N ASP A 7 5.16 8.40 12.50
CA ASP A 7 4.59 8.72 11.18
C ASP A 7 3.27 7.99 10.94
N LEU A 8 2.31 8.71 10.39
CA LEU A 8 1.14 8.13 9.74
C LEU A 8 1.40 8.08 8.24
N VAL A 9 1.49 6.86 7.70
CA VAL A 9 1.72 6.59 6.29
C VAL A 9 0.43 6.07 5.66
N ILE A 10 -0.02 6.72 4.61
CA ILE A 10 -1.20 6.26 3.85
C ILE A 10 -0.73 5.60 2.57
N VAL A 11 -1.16 4.36 2.34
CA VAL A 11 -0.99 3.66 1.07
C VAL A 11 -2.34 3.58 0.39
N ALA A 12 -2.52 4.32 -0.69
CA ALA A 12 -3.81 4.45 -1.35
C ALA A 12 -3.78 3.90 -2.79
N ALA A 13 -4.85 3.24 -3.19
CA ALA A 13 -4.99 2.70 -4.54
C ALA A 13 -6.45 2.42 -4.91
N ARG A 14 -6.70 2.27 -6.21
CA ARG A 14 -7.92 1.59 -6.69
C ARG A 14 -7.82 0.08 -6.45
N PRO A 15 -8.96 -0.65 -6.40
CA PRO A 15 -8.96 -2.11 -6.30
C PRO A 15 -8.09 -2.77 -7.38
N ALA A 16 -7.45 -3.88 -7.03
CA ALA A 16 -6.56 -4.68 -7.89
C ALA A 16 -5.19 -4.05 -8.23
N MET A 17 -4.88 -2.84 -7.75
CA MET A 17 -3.56 -2.21 -7.98
C MET A 17 -2.41 -2.84 -7.18
N GLY A 18 -2.70 -3.69 -6.19
CA GLY A 18 -1.68 -4.35 -5.37
C GLY A 18 -1.37 -3.65 -4.05
N LYS A 19 -2.27 -2.81 -3.54
CA LYS A 19 -2.13 -2.10 -2.26
C LYS A 19 -1.72 -3.03 -1.10
N THR A 20 -2.50 -4.08 -0.86
CA THR A 20 -2.22 -5.10 0.18
C THR A 20 -0.92 -5.85 -0.12
N ALA A 21 -0.63 -6.19 -1.39
CA ALA A 21 0.61 -6.86 -1.76
C ALA A 21 1.85 -6.01 -1.42
N LEU A 22 1.83 -4.70 -1.74
CA LEU A 22 2.91 -3.78 -1.39
C LEU A 22 3.12 -3.74 0.13
N THR A 23 2.04 -3.63 0.89
CA THR A 23 2.11 -3.57 2.35
C THR A 23 2.64 -4.87 2.96
N LEU A 24 2.25 -6.03 2.42
CA LEU A 24 2.82 -7.32 2.83
C LEU A 24 4.30 -7.46 2.47
N ASN A 25 4.73 -6.91 1.33
CA ASN A 25 6.15 -6.88 0.98
C ASN A 25 6.95 -5.97 1.93
N MET A 26 6.38 -4.84 2.35
CA MET A 26 6.97 -3.99 3.39
C MET A 26 7.05 -4.71 4.73
N ALA A 27 6.01 -5.46 5.12
CA ALA A 27 6.00 -6.28 6.33
C ALA A 27 7.10 -7.35 6.30
N LEU A 28 7.25 -8.08 5.18
CA LEU A 28 8.33 -9.05 4.99
C LEU A 28 9.70 -8.38 5.18
N LYS A 29 9.90 -7.20 4.61
CA LYS A 29 11.16 -6.48 4.72
C LYS A 29 11.46 -6.03 6.15
N ALA A 30 10.45 -5.57 6.89
CA ALA A 30 10.59 -5.26 8.30
C ALA A 30 10.98 -6.51 9.13
N LEU A 31 10.30 -7.64 8.91
CA LEU A 31 10.60 -8.91 9.56
C LEU A 31 12.01 -9.43 9.22
N GLU A 32 12.49 -9.23 8.00
CA GLU A 32 13.87 -9.55 7.59
C GLU A 32 14.90 -8.74 8.35
N ASN A 33 14.60 -7.48 8.64
CA ASN A 33 15.44 -6.60 9.44
C ASN A 33 15.37 -6.90 10.95
N GLY A 34 14.51 -7.83 11.38
CA GLY A 34 14.32 -8.19 12.79
C GLY A 34 13.25 -7.37 13.51
N ASP A 35 12.56 -6.48 12.80
CA ASP A 35 11.48 -5.67 13.38
C ASP A 35 10.20 -6.51 13.51
N GLY A 36 9.49 -6.35 14.63
CA GLY A 36 8.16 -6.92 14.82
C GLY A 36 7.10 -6.11 14.07
N VAL A 37 6.11 -6.81 13.53
CA VAL A 37 5.01 -6.26 12.75
C VAL A 37 3.67 -6.60 13.37
N ALA A 38 2.81 -5.60 13.58
CA ALA A 38 1.39 -5.78 13.90
C ALA A 38 0.55 -5.49 12.67
N PHE A 39 -0.24 -6.44 12.21
CA PHE A 39 -1.08 -6.31 11.02
C PHE A 39 -2.56 -6.50 11.36
N PHE A 40 -3.37 -5.46 11.20
CA PHE A 40 -4.82 -5.51 11.34
C PHE A 40 -5.45 -5.65 9.95
N SER A 41 -6.03 -6.81 9.69
CA SER A 41 -6.66 -7.13 8.42
C SER A 41 -8.17 -7.15 8.57
N LEU A 42 -8.84 -6.16 8.00
CA LEU A 42 -10.29 -6.03 8.05
C LEU A 42 -10.97 -6.63 6.81
N GLU A 43 -10.21 -6.92 5.77
CA GLU A 43 -10.72 -7.43 4.51
C GLU A 43 -10.40 -8.91 4.29
N MET A 44 -9.22 -9.35 4.71
CA MET A 44 -8.70 -10.68 4.37
C MET A 44 -8.39 -11.51 5.62
N PRO A 45 -8.71 -12.82 5.62
CA PRO A 45 -8.27 -13.74 6.68
C PRO A 45 -6.74 -13.83 6.77
N ALA A 46 -6.23 -14.06 7.98
CA ALA A 46 -4.80 -14.18 8.26
C ALA A 46 -4.10 -15.23 7.38
N GLU A 47 -4.74 -16.38 7.16
CA GLU A 47 -4.20 -17.43 6.28
C GLU A 47 -3.90 -16.96 4.87
N GLN A 48 -4.78 -16.12 4.28
CA GLN A 48 -4.56 -15.59 2.94
C GLN A 48 -3.41 -14.58 2.89
N LEU A 49 -3.22 -13.80 3.96
CA LEU A 49 -2.08 -12.88 4.08
C LEU A 49 -0.77 -13.67 4.16
N VAL A 50 -0.73 -14.69 5.02
CA VAL A 50 0.44 -15.55 5.19
C VAL A 50 0.80 -16.27 3.89
N LEU A 51 -0.19 -16.83 3.17
CA LEU A 51 0.04 -17.45 1.86
C LEU A 51 0.65 -16.49 0.84
N ARG A 52 0.18 -15.23 0.80
CA ARG A 52 0.76 -14.19 -0.06
C ARG A 52 2.19 -13.83 0.35
N MET A 53 2.46 -13.74 1.64
CA MET A 53 3.82 -13.50 2.15
C MET A 53 4.76 -14.64 1.78
N LEU A 54 4.32 -15.89 1.94
CA LEU A 54 5.09 -17.07 1.56
C LEU A 54 5.34 -17.11 0.04
N SER A 55 4.31 -16.84 -0.78
CA SER A 55 4.48 -16.75 -2.24
C SER A 55 5.52 -15.70 -2.64
N ALA A 56 5.44 -14.51 -2.06
CA ALA A 56 6.38 -13.43 -2.33
C ALA A 56 7.81 -13.79 -1.91
N LYS A 57 7.98 -14.47 -0.78
CA LYS A 57 9.29 -14.83 -0.24
C LYS A 57 9.94 -16.00 -0.97
N THR A 58 9.16 -17.02 -1.31
CA THR A 58 9.69 -18.27 -1.92
C THR A 58 9.78 -18.23 -3.43
N SER A 59 9.11 -17.26 -4.08
CA SER A 59 8.88 -17.25 -5.53
C SER A 59 8.14 -18.53 -6.02
N ILE A 60 7.21 -19.04 -5.20
CA ILE A 60 6.25 -20.06 -5.59
C ILE A 60 4.95 -19.34 -5.96
N ALA A 61 4.35 -19.74 -7.09
CA ALA A 61 3.12 -19.10 -7.51
C ALA A 61 2.01 -19.26 -6.46
N LEU A 62 1.29 -18.18 -6.16
CA LEU A 62 0.23 -18.18 -5.15
C LEU A 62 -0.84 -19.24 -5.44
N GLN A 63 -1.12 -19.48 -6.73
CA GLN A 63 -2.08 -20.51 -7.14
C GLN A 63 -1.58 -21.91 -6.78
N ASP A 64 -0.30 -22.21 -7.01
CA ASP A 64 0.29 -23.52 -6.71
C ASP A 64 0.33 -23.79 -5.20
N LEU A 65 0.63 -22.75 -4.40
CA LEU A 65 0.51 -22.84 -2.93
C LEU A 65 -0.92 -23.14 -2.47
N ARG A 66 -1.95 -22.55 -3.12
CA ARG A 66 -3.35 -22.77 -2.75
C ARG A 66 -3.85 -24.18 -3.06
N VAL A 67 -3.39 -24.77 -4.16
CA VAL A 67 -3.82 -26.10 -4.58
C VAL A 67 -2.88 -27.22 -4.12
N GLY A 68 -1.72 -26.85 -3.54
CA GLY A 68 -0.71 -27.83 -3.08
C GLY A 68 0.04 -28.52 -4.21
N ASN A 69 0.07 -27.92 -5.40
CA ASN A 69 0.77 -28.48 -6.57
C ASN A 69 2.21 -27.98 -6.60
N LEU A 70 3.05 -28.59 -5.77
CA LEU A 70 4.44 -28.17 -5.55
C LEU A 70 5.42 -29.30 -5.91
N THR A 71 6.55 -28.94 -6.49
CA THR A 71 7.70 -29.82 -6.66
C THR A 71 8.43 -30.07 -5.33
N ASP A 72 9.29 -31.06 -5.25
CA ASP A 72 10.07 -31.36 -4.03
C ASP A 72 10.97 -30.18 -3.64
N GLU A 73 11.54 -29.46 -4.62
CA GLU A 73 12.32 -28.24 -4.37
C GLU A 73 11.45 -27.11 -3.81
N GLU A 74 10.24 -26.95 -4.32
CA GLU A 74 9.29 -25.95 -3.83
C GLU A 74 8.82 -26.29 -2.42
N TRP A 75 8.58 -27.55 -2.10
CA TRP A 75 8.29 -28.00 -0.75
C TRP A 75 9.42 -27.68 0.23
N THR A 76 10.67 -27.88 -0.19
CA THR A 76 11.83 -27.52 0.64
C THR A 76 11.87 -26.03 0.91
N ARG A 77 11.77 -25.19 -0.13
CA ARG A 77 11.76 -23.73 0.00
C ARG A 77 10.58 -23.23 0.86
N LEU A 78 9.41 -23.85 0.70
CA LEU A 78 8.23 -23.49 1.50
C LEU A 78 8.47 -23.82 2.97
N SER A 79 8.99 -25.00 3.28
CA SER A 79 9.27 -25.42 4.67
C SER A 79 10.28 -24.49 5.35
N GLU A 80 11.36 -24.11 4.66
CA GLU A 80 12.33 -23.13 5.16
C GLU A 80 11.70 -21.76 5.42
N ALA A 81 10.83 -21.31 4.51
CA ALA A 81 10.15 -20.02 4.66
C ALA A 81 9.15 -20.02 5.80
N VAL A 82 8.44 -21.13 6.02
CA VAL A 82 7.51 -21.29 7.16
C VAL A 82 8.29 -21.31 8.48
N GLU A 83 9.40 -22.06 8.56
CA GLU A 83 10.26 -22.06 9.74
C GLU A 83 10.81 -20.64 10.03
N TRP A 84 11.31 -19.97 9.00
CA TRP A 84 11.78 -18.60 9.11
C TRP A 84 10.69 -17.65 9.63
N LEU A 85 9.48 -17.71 9.06
CA LEU A 85 8.37 -16.84 9.45
C LEU A 85 7.90 -17.12 10.87
N SER A 86 7.86 -18.40 11.29
CA SER A 86 7.49 -18.81 12.63
C SER A 86 8.43 -18.28 13.70
N GLY A 87 9.68 -18.03 13.37
CA GLY A 87 10.67 -17.39 14.23
C GLY A 87 10.56 -15.87 14.30
N ARG A 88 9.65 -15.24 13.54
CA ARG A 88 9.49 -13.79 13.48
C ARG A 88 8.33 -13.29 14.32
N LYS A 89 8.38 -12.02 14.69
CA LYS A 89 7.33 -11.35 15.48
C LYS A 89 6.30 -10.71 14.56
N LEU A 90 5.52 -11.55 13.90
CA LEU A 90 4.36 -11.14 13.10
C LEU A 90 3.09 -11.43 13.89
N PHE A 91 2.31 -10.41 14.15
CA PHE A 91 1.01 -10.48 14.81
C PHE A 91 -0.07 -10.04 13.83
N VAL A 92 -0.96 -10.95 13.48
CA VAL A 92 -2.08 -10.68 12.58
C VAL A 92 -3.38 -10.74 13.37
N ASP A 93 -4.16 -9.67 13.27
CA ASP A 93 -5.53 -9.59 13.79
C ASP A 93 -6.46 -9.45 12.58
N ASP A 94 -7.28 -10.46 12.32
CA ASP A 94 -8.20 -10.52 11.17
C ASP A 94 -9.67 -10.39 11.59
N GLU A 95 -9.91 -9.77 12.73
CA GLU A 95 -11.26 -9.42 13.18
C GLU A 95 -11.87 -8.36 12.25
N GLY A 96 -12.86 -8.76 11.44
CA GLY A 96 -13.39 -7.98 10.30
C GLY A 96 -14.06 -6.64 10.65
N THR A 97 -14.33 -6.38 11.94
CA THR A 97 -14.97 -5.13 12.40
C THR A 97 -14.22 -4.56 13.60
N LEU A 98 -13.26 -3.67 13.34
CA LEU A 98 -12.55 -2.94 14.38
C LEU A 98 -12.85 -1.45 14.31
N ASN A 99 -13.06 -0.83 15.47
CA ASN A 99 -13.07 0.62 15.58
C ASN A 99 -11.70 1.13 16.07
N ILE A 100 -11.49 2.44 15.95
CA ILE A 100 -10.22 3.08 16.31
C ILE A 100 -9.84 2.84 17.78
N HIS A 101 -10.80 2.77 18.70
CA HIS A 101 -10.55 2.53 20.12
C HIS A 101 -10.09 1.09 20.38
N GLN A 102 -10.66 0.12 19.66
CA GLN A 102 -10.24 -1.29 19.74
C GLN A 102 -8.82 -1.47 19.18
N VAL A 103 -8.52 -0.89 18.00
CA VAL A 103 -7.17 -0.92 17.43
C VAL A 103 -6.17 -0.32 18.42
N ARG A 104 -6.50 0.82 19.01
CA ARG A 104 -5.64 1.48 20.01
C ARG A 104 -5.39 0.60 21.22
N ALA A 105 -6.44 -0.01 21.79
CA ALA A 105 -6.31 -0.89 22.96
C ALA A 105 -5.49 -2.14 22.64
N LYS A 106 -5.76 -2.80 21.50
CA LYS A 106 -5.03 -3.99 21.06
C LYS A 106 -3.56 -3.67 20.79
N LEU A 107 -3.26 -2.61 20.05
CA LEU A 107 -1.89 -2.26 19.69
C LEU A 107 -1.07 -1.81 20.90
N ARG A 108 -1.65 -1.06 21.85
CA ARG A 108 -1.01 -0.71 23.12
C ARG A 108 -0.65 -1.96 23.93
N LYS A 109 -1.61 -2.87 24.10
CA LYS A 109 -1.39 -4.13 24.80
C LYS A 109 -0.29 -4.94 24.10
N LEU A 110 -0.37 -5.07 22.80
CA LEU A 110 0.59 -5.82 22.01
C LEU A 110 2.01 -5.22 22.14
N LYS A 111 2.15 -3.90 21.99
CA LYS A 111 3.43 -3.19 22.12
C LYS A 111 4.03 -3.30 23.53
N SER A 112 3.19 -3.32 24.58
CA SER A 112 3.67 -3.47 25.95
C SER A 112 4.23 -4.87 26.24
N HIS A 113 3.71 -5.91 25.59
CA HIS A 113 4.21 -7.29 25.73
C HIS A 113 5.33 -7.61 24.74
N HIS A 114 5.34 -6.90 23.61
CA HIS A 114 6.25 -7.10 22.48
C HIS A 114 6.88 -5.77 22.07
N PRO A 115 7.87 -5.27 22.85
CA PRO A 115 8.55 -3.98 22.58
C PRO A 115 9.25 -3.97 21.21
N GLU A 116 9.59 -5.15 20.67
CA GLU A 116 10.18 -5.34 19.35
C GLU A 116 9.26 -4.96 18.17
N ILE A 117 7.95 -4.76 18.41
CA ILE A 117 7.06 -4.24 17.36
C ILE A 117 7.48 -2.83 17.00
N ARG A 118 7.88 -2.64 15.75
CA ARG A 118 8.39 -1.37 15.22
C ARG A 118 7.48 -0.77 14.15
N ILE A 119 6.47 -1.49 13.70
CA ILE A 119 5.54 -1.04 12.68
C ILE A 119 4.16 -1.66 12.87
N ALA A 120 3.11 -0.88 12.63
CA ALA A 120 1.74 -1.38 12.56
C ALA A 120 1.12 -1.09 11.18
N MET A 121 0.31 -2.02 10.70
CA MET A 121 -0.35 -1.94 9.39
C MET A 121 -1.85 -2.20 9.54
N ILE A 122 -2.69 -1.48 8.78
CA ILE A 122 -4.16 -1.57 8.85
C ILE A 122 -4.72 -1.63 7.44
N ASP A 123 -5.36 -2.72 7.07
CA ASP A 123 -5.99 -2.93 5.75
C ASP A 123 -7.51 -3.11 5.90
N TYR A 124 -8.35 -2.14 5.56
CA TYR A 124 -8.13 -0.75 5.13
C TYR A 124 -9.09 0.21 5.88
N LEU A 125 -8.74 1.50 5.91
CA LEU A 125 -9.41 2.53 6.75
C LEU A 125 -10.93 2.58 6.59
N GLN A 126 -11.45 2.42 5.37
CA GLN A 126 -12.87 2.53 5.09
C GLN A 126 -13.71 1.35 5.64
N LEU A 127 -13.09 0.29 6.15
CA LEU A 127 -13.79 -0.78 6.88
C LEU A 127 -13.84 -0.51 8.39
N MET A 128 -13.04 0.42 8.89
CA MET A 128 -13.10 0.84 10.29
C MET A 128 -14.34 1.68 10.56
N SER A 129 -14.82 1.61 11.80
CA SER A 129 -15.84 2.51 12.33
C SER A 129 -15.26 3.40 13.43
N SER A 130 -15.86 4.56 13.65
CA SER A 130 -15.52 5.40 14.81
C SER A 130 -16.26 4.96 16.09
N GLY A 131 -17.24 4.06 15.94
CA GLY A 131 -18.14 3.65 17.03
C GLY A 131 -19.21 4.70 17.36
N SER A 132 -19.41 5.69 16.51
CA SER A 132 -20.38 6.77 16.68
C SER A 132 -21.26 6.91 15.44
N ASN A 133 -22.52 7.38 15.63
CA ASN A 133 -23.50 7.62 14.55
C ASN A 133 -23.19 8.96 13.82
N LYS A 134 -21.99 9.08 13.26
CA LYS A 134 -21.54 10.29 12.56
C LYS A 134 -21.60 10.12 11.04
N ASP A 135 -21.59 11.24 10.33
CA ASP A 135 -21.38 11.24 8.89
C ASP A 135 -20.00 10.63 8.54
N ARG A 136 -19.95 9.92 7.41
CA ARG A 136 -18.75 9.19 6.99
C ARG A 136 -17.49 10.05 6.94
N HIS A 137 -17.61 11.30 6.51
CA HIS A 137 -16.50 12.26 6.52
C HIS A 137 -15.92 12.53 7.91
N GLN A 138 -16.81 12.71 8.89
CA GLN A 138 -16.41 12.94 10.27
C GLN A 138 -15.78 11.68 10.87
N GLU A 139 -16.32 10.51 10.53
CA GLU A 139 -15.82 9.22 10.98
C GLU A 139 -14.40 8.96 10.47
N VAL A 140 -14.13 9.16 9.17
CA VAL A 140 -12.80 9.03 8.59
C VAL A 140 -11.81 10.03 9.19
N SER A 141 -12.26 11.25 9.48
CA SER A 141 -11.43 12.27 10.13
C SER A 141 -11.04 11.87 11.55
N GLU A 142 -11.96 11.27 12.30
CA GLU A 142 -11.71 10.80 13.67
C GLU A 142 -10.72 9.62 13.67
N ILE A 143 -10.90 8.67 12.73
CA ILE A 143 -10.00 7.52 12.56
C ILE A 143 -8.59 8.00 12.18
N SER A 144 -8.47 8.88 11.19
CA SER A 144 -7.19 9.41 10.72
C SER A 144 -6.42 10.09 11.85
N ARG A 145 -7.07 11.02 12.55
CA ARG A 145 -6.48 11.71 13.70
C ARG A 145 -6.12 10.74 14.82
N GLY A 146 -7.00 9.77 15.10
CA GLY A 146 -6.77 8.74 16.11
C GLY A 146 -5.53 7.90 15.82
N LEU A 147 -5.33 7.48 14.56
CA LEU A 147 -4.15 6.74 14.12
C LEU A 147 -2.88 7.58 14.20
N LYS A 148 -2.94 8.87 13.81
CA LYS A 148 -1.79 9.77 13.94
C LYS A 148 -1.38 9.95 15.40
N MET A 149 -2.34 10.13 16.30
CA MET A 149 -2.06 10.22 17.74
C MET A 149 -1.45 8.92 18.28
N LEU A 150 -1.99 7.77 17.85
CA LEU A 150 -1.49 6.46 18.27
C LEU A 150 -0.06 6.18 17.78
N ALA A 151 0.25 6.55 16.53
CA ALA A 151 1.61 6.44 15.99
C ALA A 151 2.61 7.22 16.85
N ARG A 152 2.27 8.47 17.19
CA ARG A 152 3.11 9.30 18.07
C ARG A 152 3.23 8.76 19.48
N GLU A 153 2.14 8.26 20.05
CA GLU A 153 2.12 7.71 21.40
C GLU A 153 3.00 6.48 21.54
N LEU A 154 2.98 5.60 20.55
CA LEU A 154 3.73 4.34 20.55
C LEU A 154 5.12 4.47 19.92
N GLU A 155 5.45 5.64 19.38
CA GLU A 155 6.72 5.94 18.69
C GLU A 155 7.04 4.91 17.59
N ILE A 156 6.01 4.51 16.82
CA ILE A 156 6.14 3.64 15.66
C ILE A 156 5.39 4.21 14.46
N PRO A 157 5.83 3.96 13.22
CA PRO A 157 5.03 4.24 12.04
C PRO A 157 3.78 3.36 12.00
N ILE A 158 2.65 3.97 11.64
CA ILE A 158 1.41 3.26 11.31
C ILE A 158 1.15 3.43 9.82
N ILE A 159 1.12 2.32 9.09
CA ILE A 159 0.73 2.28 7.68
C ILE A 159 -0.76 1.93 7.61
N ALA A 160 -1.55 2.83 7.07
CA ALA A 160 -2.98 2.62 6.87
C ALA A 160 -3.32 2.62 5.39
N LEU A 161 -4.01 1.58 4.95
CA LEU A 161 -4.42 1.43 3.56
C LEU A 161 -5.71 2.19 3.32
N SER A 162 -5.81 2.82 2.15
CA SER A 162 -6.99 3.60 1.75
C SER A 162 -7.42 3.27 0.33
N GLN A 163 -8.72 3.24 0.09
CA GLN A 163 -9.27 3.09 -1.24
C GLN A 163 -9.55 4.47 -1.87
N LEU A 164 -9.12 4.64 -3.12
CA LEU A 164 -9.32 5.88 -3.88
C LEU A 164 -10.71 5.99 -4.47
N ASN A 165 -11.13 7.23 -4.75
CA ASN A 165 -12.39 7.52 -5.42
C ASN A 165 -12.40 6.91 -6.84
N ARG A 166 -13.57 6.46 -7.28
CA ARG A 166 -13.74 5.91 -8.63
C ARG A 166 -13.66 6.96 -9.74
N SER A 167 -13.88 8.22 -9.42
CA SER A 167 -13.86 9.33 -10.40
C SER A 167 -12.54 9.45 -11.17
N LEU A 168 -11.42 9.02 -10.58
CA LEU A 168 -10.11 9.04 -11.28
C LEU A 168 -10.10 8.17 -12.55
N GLU A 169 -10.94 7.11 -12.61
CA GLU A 169 -11.01 6.19 -13.76
C GLU A 169 -11.60 6.87 -15.03
N ALA A 170 -12.28 8.00 -14.86
CA ALA A 170 -12.83 8.80 -15.98
C ALA A 170 -11.80 9.75 -16.61
N ARG A 171 -10.63 9.94 -15.99
CA ARG A 171 -9.59 10.81 -16.53
C ARG A 171 -8.79 10.12 -17.64
N ALA A 172 -8.21 10.91 -18.54
CA ALA A 172 -7.27 10.40 -19.55
C ALA A 172 -6.00 9.85 -18.89
N ASP A 173 -5.39 10.59 -17.98
CA ASP A 173 -4.35 10.11 -17.08
C ASP A 173 -5.00 9.59 -15.78
N LYS A 174 -4.90 8.29 -15.57
CA LYS A 174 -5.47 7.60 -14.41
C LYS A 174 -4.48 7.49 -13.24
N ARG A 175 -3.34 8.20 -13.30
CA ARG A 175 -2.42 8.29 -12.15
C ARG A 175 -3.11 9.00 -10.99
N PRO A 176 -3.07 8.41 -9.79
CA PRO A 176 -3.68 9.02 -8.61
C PRO A 176 -3.02 10.32 -8.18
N MET A 177 -3.83 11.21 -7.61
CA MET A 177 -3.40 12.46 -6.98
C MET A 177 -4.11 12.65 -5.63
N LEU A 178 -3.69 13.62 -4.82
CA LEU A 178 -4.24 13.84 -3.47
C LEU A 178 -5.76 14.04 -3.46
N SER A 179 -6.32 14.73 -4.46
CA SER A 179 -7.77 14.92 -4.59
C SER A 179 -8.57 13.64 -4.82
N ASP A 180 -7.92 12.52 -5.16
CA ASP A 180 -8.57 11.23 -5.36
C ASP A 180 -8.74 10.42 -4.06
N LEU A 181 -8.13 10.87 -2.98
CA LEU A 181 -8.40 10.31 -1.66
C LEU A 181 -9.87 10.54 -1.31
N ARG A 182 -10.61 9.50 -1.07
CA ARG A 182 -12.04 9.56 -0.78
C ARG A 182 -12.28 10.11 0.63
N GLU A 183 -13.17 11.10 0.77
CA GLU A 183 -13.61 11.67 2.07
C GLU A 183 -12.46 12.29 2.90
N SER A 184 -11.50 13.00 2.30
CA SER A 184 -10.11 12.92 2.68
C SER A 184 -9.37 14.20 3.05
N GLY A 185 -9.97 15.32 3.16
CA GLY A 185 -9.25 16.52 3.64
C GLY A 185 -8.51 16.27 4.96
N ALA A 186 -9.10 15.45 5.85
CA ALA A 186 -8.48 15.07 7.12
C ALA A 186 -7.32 14.09 6.95
N ILE A 187 -7.47 13.05 6.11
CA ILE A 187 -6.37 12.10 5.85
C ILE A 187 -5.16 12.83 5.28
N GLU A 188 -5.40 13.74 4.32
CA GLU A 188 -4.33 14.54 3.74
C GLU A 188 -3.63 15.43 4.78
N GLN A 189 -4.37 16.01 5.72
CA GLN A 189 -3.80 16.84 6.78
C GLN A 189 -3.00 16.04 7.81
N ASP A 190 -3.55 14.92 8.27
CA ASP A 190 -2.99 14.11 9.36
C ASP A 190 -1.79 13.27 8.91
N ALA A 191 -1.80 12.76 7.68
CA ALA A 191 -0.73 11.92 7.15
C ALA A 191 0.60 12.67 7.00
N ASP A 192 1.69 12.01 7.34
CA ASP A 192 3.05 12.49 7.10
C ASP A 192 3.53 12.09 5.71
N ILE A 193 3.11 10.89 5.26
CA ILE A 193 3.47 10.33 3.96
C ILE A 193 2.21 9.78 3.31
N ILE A 194 2.05 10.06 2.01
CA ILE A 194 0.96 9.50 1.20
C ILE A 194 1.59 8.88 -0.05
N LEU A 195 1.38 7.58 -0.20
CA LEU A 195 1.86 6.78 -1.31
C LEU A 195 0.66 6.29 -2.12
N PHE A 196 0.73 6.44 -3.43
CA PHE A 196 -0.24 5.88 -4.35
C PHE A 196 0.37 4.71 -5.11
N VAL A 197 -0.36 3.61 -5.23
CA VAL A 197 0.03 2.47 -6.06
C VAL A 197 -0.70 2.57 -7.39
N TYR A 198 0.06 2.57 -8.48
CA TYR A 198 -0.47 2.65 -9.83
C TYR A 198 0.14 1.56 -10.73
N ARG A 199 -0.70 0.90 -11.52
CA ARG A 199 -0.32 -0.07 -12.53
C ARG A 199 -1.22 0.12 -13.74
N ASP A 200 -0.65 0.59 -14.85
CA ASP A 200 -1.38 0.90 -16.07
C ASP A 200 -2.01 -0.37 -16.70
N ASP A 201 -1.30 -1.48 -16.66
CA ASP A 201 -1.73 -2.76 -17.23
C ASP A 201 -3.07 -3.24 -16.62
N VAL A 202 -3.38 -2.89 -15.37
CA VAL A 202 -4.68 -3.21 -14.74
C VAL A 202 -5.84 -2.56 -15.51
N TYR A 203 -5.67 -1.32 -15.96
CA TYR A 203 -6.67 -0.61 -16.75
C TYR A 203 -6.73 -1.15 -18.16
N ARG A 204 -5.60 -1.43 -18.80
CA ARG A 204 -5.52 -2.01 -20.15
C ARG A 204 -6.20 -3.37 -20.21
N ILE A 205 -5.94 -4.25 -19.25
CA ILE A 205 -6.60 -5.57 -19.15
C ILE A 205 -8.13 -5.40 -19.05
N ARG A 206 -8.58 -4.44 -18.24
CA ARG A 206 -10.02 -4.17 -18.07
C ARG A 206 -10.66 -3.66 -19.36
N GLU A 207 -10.02 -2.70 -20.02
CA GLU A 207 -10.47 -2.16 -21.30
C GLU A 207 -10.53 -3.22 -22.41
N GLU A 208 -9.54 -4.11 -22.47
CA GLU A 208 -9.55 -5.22 -23.43
C GLU A 208 -10.69 -6.21 -23.17
N LYS A 209 -10.93 -6.57 -21.92
CA LYS A 209 -12.08 -7.42 -21.55
C LYS A 209 -13.42 -6.77 -21.89
N GLU A 210 -13.55 -5.47 -21.69
CA GLU A 210 -14.77 -4.73 -22.07
C GLU A 210 -14.98 -4.72 -23.59
N LYS A 211 -13.91 -4.54 -24.38
CA LYS A 211 -13.97 -4.61 -25.86
C LYS A 211 -14.36 -6.01 -26.33
N GLU A 212 -13.77 -7.06 -25.75
CA GLU A 212 -14.10 -8.46 -26.05
C GLU A 212 -15.57 -8.75 -25.74
N MET A 213 -16.05 -8.34 -24.56
CA MET A 213 -17.46 -8.53 -24.18
C MET A 213 -18.43 -7.83 -25.13
N LYS A 214 -18.10 -6.58 -25.54
CA LYS A 214 -18.91 -5.83 -26.49
C LYS A 214 -18.96 -6.51 -27.88
N ALA A 215 -17.80 -6.93 -28.40
CA ALA A 215 -17.71 -7.62 -29.67
C ALA A 215 -18.51 -8.94 -29.65
N ARG A 216 -18.40 -9.71 -28.55
CA ARG A 216 -19.17 -10.94 -28.35
C ARG A 216 -20.66 -10.68 -28.31
N ALA A 217 -21.12 -9.60 -27.68
CA ALA A 217 -22.52 -9.21 -27.62
C ALA A 217 -23.06 -8.81 -29.03
N GLU A 218 -22.17 -8.25 -29.88
CA GLU A 218 -22.48 -7.89 -31.27
C GLU A 218 -22.31 -9.06 -32.28
N GLY A 219 -21.93 -10.26 -31.80
CA GLY A 219 -21.68 -11.41 -32.67
C GLY A 219 -20.42 -11.29 -33.52
N LYS A 220 -19.49 -10.43 -33.16
CA LYS A 220 -18.24 -10.19 -33.87
C LYS A 220 -17.08 -10.94 -33.22
N GLU A 221 -16.11 -11.45 -34.00
CA GLU A 221 -14.84 -11.90 -33.48
C GLU A 221 -13.98 -10.71 -33.03
N TYR A 222 -13.45 -10.80 -31.83
CA TYR A 222 -12.48 -9.85 -31.31
C TYR A 222 -11.11 -10.53 -31.14
N LYS A 223 -10.08 -9.97 -31.79
CA LYS A 223 -8.69 -10.39 -31.58
C LYS A 223 -7.99 -9.32 -30.78
N SER A 224 -7.71 -9.61 -29.52
CA SER A 224 -6.89 -8.71 -28.68
C SER A 224 -5.46 -8.65 -29.25
N THR A 225 -4.94 -7.43 -29.33
CA THR A 225 -3.51 -7.17 -29.60
C THR A 225 -2.73 -7.00 -28.32
N PHE A 226 -3.39 -7.01 -27.17
CA PHE A 226 -2.78 -6.87 -25.87
C PHE A 226 -2.34 -8.24 -25.35
N HIS A 227 -1.07 -8.36 -25.01
CA HIS A 227 -0.51 -9.54 -24.36
C HIS A 227 -0.29 -9.24 -22.88
N GLU A 228 -0.97 -9.99 -22.03
CA GLU A 228 -0.80 -9.90 -20.59
C GLU A 228 0.61 -10.34 -20.19
N LYS A 229 1.35 -9.47 -19.49
CA LYS A 229 2.70 -9.75 -19.02
C LYS A 229 2.65 -10.48 -17.67
N GLU A 230 3.62 -11.34 -17.40
CA GLU A 230 3.80 -11.93 -16.06
C GLU A 230 4.35 -10.92 -15.06
N GLU A 231 5.18 -10.00 -15.54
CA GLU A 231 5.75 -8.90 -14.79
C GLU A 231 5.29 -7.57 -15.39
N GLU A 232 4.59 -6.77 -14.59
CA GLU A 232 4.00 -5.50 -14.99
C GLU A 232 4.78 -4.33 -14.43
N ASP A 233 4.80 -3.22 -15.16
CA ASP A 233 5.29 -1.95 -14.65
C ASP A 233 4.36 -1.43 -13.55
N ALA A 234 4.96 -0.95 -12.48
CA ALA A 234 4.26 -0.40 -11.34
C ALA A 234 4.93 0.90 -10.90
N GLU A 235 4.14 1.84 -10.42
CA GLU A 235 4.61 3.12 -9.90
C GLU A 235 4.12 3.30 -8.47
N ILE A 236 5.03 3.68 -7.59
CA ILE A 236 4.68 4.21 -6.26
C ILE A 236 4.85 5.72 -6.32
N ILE A 237 3.73 6.42 -6.40
CA ILE A 237 3.70 7.87 -6.48
C ILE A 237 3.70 8.43 -5.06
N ILE A 238 4.75 9.16 -4.68
CA ILE A 238 4.85 9.85 -3.41
C ILE A 238 4.09 11.17 -3.54
N GLY A 239 2.81 11.16 -3.19
CA GLY A 239 1.96 12.34 -3.32
C GLY A 239 2.16 13.36 -2.20
N LYS A 240 2.64 12.91 -1.03
CA LYS A 240 2.99 13.76 0.10
C LYS A 240 4.11 13.13 0.90
N GLN A 241 5.06 13.95 1.32
CA GLN A 241 6.09 13.58 2.30
C GLN A 241 6.51 14.83 3.08
N ARG A 242 6.27 14.86 4.40
CA ARG A 242 6.58 16.05 5.22
C ARG A 242 8.07 16.35 5.31
N ASN A 243 8.89 15.30 5.36
CA ASN A 243 10.33 15.41 5.60
C ASN A 243 11.16 14.96 4.39
N GLY A 244 10.61 15.11 3.17
CA GLY A 244 11.31 14.70 1.96
C GLY A 244 10.59 15.13 0.70
N PRO A 245 11.18 14.88 -0.47
CA PRO A 245 10.60 15.24 -1.75
C PRO A 245 9.43 14.29 -2.11
N THR A 246 8.52 14.81 -2.92
CA THR A 246 7.57 13.99 -3.67
C THR A 246 8.29 13.42 -4.90
N GLY A 247 7.72 12.35 -5.49
CA GLY A 247 8.34 11.73 -6.67
C GLY A 247 7.64 10.44 -7.06
N ILE A 248 8.25 9.71 -7.97
CA ILE A 248 7.78 8.41 -8.43
C ILE A 248 8.90 7.39 -8.23
N VAL A 249 8.56 6.27 -7.62
CA VAL A 249 9.43 5.09 -7.55
C VAL A 249 8.90 4.07 -8.53
N GLU A 250 9.70 3.75 -9.54
CA GLU A 250 9.37 2.72 -10.51
C GLU A 250 9.68 1.35 -9.93
N LEU A 251 8.72 0.46 -10.01
CA LEU A 251 8.82 -0.94 -9.58
C LEU A 251 8.31 -1.86 -10.69
N LYS A 252 8.59 -3.14 -10.53
CA LYS A 252 7.94 -4.20 -11.28
C LYS A 252 7.02 -5.00 -10.36
N PHE A 253 5.87 -5.40 -10.85
CA PHE A 253 4.94 -6.25 -10.12
C PHE A 253 4.88 -7.65 -10.75
N GLN A 254 5.36 -8.65 -10.00
CA GLN A 254 5.34 -10.06 -10.37
C GLN A 254 4.01 -10.67 -9.92
N LYS A 255 3.06 -10.79 -10.83
CA LYS A 255 1.67 -11.22 -10.54
C LYS A 255 1.58 -12.59 -9.87
N ARG A 256 2.35 -13.57 -10.37
CA ARG A 256 2.34 -14.94 -9.84
C ARG A 256 2.68 -15.01 -8.37
N PHE A 257 3.58 -14.12 -7.92
CA PHE A 257 4.12 -14.11 -6.56
C PHE A 257 3.53 -12.98 -5.69
N THR A 258 2.64 -12.16 -6.24
CA THR A 258 2.12 -10.95 -5.56
C THR A 258 3.23 -10.07 -4.98
N ARG A 259 4.32 -9.91 -5.72
CA ARG A 259 5.55 -9.26 -5.26
C ARG A 259 5.92 -8.06 -6.11
N PHE A 260 6.24 -6.96 -5.43
CA PHE A 260 6.92 -5.83 -6.03
C PHE A 260 8.44 -6.01 -5.94
N VAL A 261 9.14 -5.70 -7.02
CA VAL A 261 10.60 -5.73 -7.10
C VAL A 261 11.09 -4.38 -7.61
N ASP A 262 12.33 -4.04 -7.25
CA ASP A 262 12.93 -2.75 -7.58
C ASP A 262 13.20 -2.62 -9.09
N ALA A 263 12.85 -1.47 -9.67
CA ALA A 263 13.13 -1.12 -11.06
C ALA A 263 13.84 0.26 -11.21
N GLY A 264 14.09 0.93 -10.08
CA GLY A 264 14.77 2.22 -10.04
C GLY A 264 13.91 3.34 -9.46
N TYR A 265 14.57 4.35 -8.95
CA TYR A 265 13.95 5.58 -8.46
C TYR A 265 14.18 6.70 -9.47
N VAL A 266 13.11 7.33 -9.91
CA VAL A 266 13.18 8.52 -10.79
C VAL A 266 12.75 9.74 -9.96
N PRO A 267 13.67 10.66 -9.64
CA PRO A 267 13.30 11.91 -8.99
C PRO A 267 12.44 12.75 -9.96
N VAL A 268 11.32 13.23 -9.49
CA VAL A 268 10.52 14.21 -10.23
C VAL A 268 11.06 15.58 -9.90
N GLU A 269 11.56 16.29 -10.93
CA GLU A 269 11.82 17.73 -10.80
C GLU A 269 10.49 18.43 -10.53
N VAL A 270 10.35 18.98 -9.34
CA VAL A 270 9.21 19.85 -9.02
C VAL A 270 9.47 21.18 -9.72
N VAL A 271 8.90 21.34 -10.90
CA VAL A 271 8.82 22.68 -11.54
C VAL A 271 7.79 23.46 -10.71
N TYR A 272 8.28 24.32 -9.84
CA TYR A 272 7.44 25.34 -9.26
C TYR A 272 7.07 26.32 -10.39
N GLU A 273 5.84 26.28 -10.88
CA GLU A 273 5.29 27.40 -11.60
C GLU A 273 5.33 28.60 -10.63
N GLN A 274 6.29 29.47 -10.84
CA GLN A 274 6.29 30.77 -10.18
C GLN A 274 5.04 31.49 -10.66
N SER A 275 4.02 31.57 -9.83
CA SER A 275 3.03 32.61 -9.96
C SER A 275 3.78 33.92 -9.83
N ASP A 276 3.71 34.75 -10.87
CA ASP A 276 4.28 36.07 -10.94
C ASP A 276 3.87 36.92 -9.72
N ILE A 277 4.72 36.91 -8.71
CA ILE A 277 4.78 37.98 -7.72
C ILE A 277 6.18 38.57 -7.86
N ASP A 278 6.23 39.67 -8.60
CA ASP A 278 7.37 40.55 -8.75
C ASP A 278 7.81 41.06 -7.36
N THR A 279 8.87 40.47 -6.81
CA THR A 279 9.68 41.08 -5.75
C THR A 279 11.12 40.72 -5.99
N GLY A 280 11.86 41.70 -6.59
CA GLY A 280 13.27 41.60 -6.80
C GLY A 280 14.07 41.35 -5.54
N ALA A 281 14.63 40.15 -5.44
CA ALA A 281 15.84 39.86 -4.69
C ALA A 281 16.39 38.50 -5.15
N GLU A 282 17.43 38.53 -5.96
CA GLU A 282 18.24 37.33 -6.25
C GLU A 282 18.94 36.85 -4.99
N THR A 283 18.61 35.65 -4.52
CA THR A 283 19.44 34.94 -3.56
C THR A 283 19.92 33.64 -4.20
N LYS A 284 21.16 33.63 -4.67
CA LYS A 284 21.88 32.44 -5.09
C LYS A 284 22.16 31.58 -3.83
N ILE A 285 21.61 30.40 -3.78
CA ILE A 285 21.99 29.38 -2.79
C ILE A 285 22.93 28.41 -3.49
N GLU A 286 24.22 28.45 -3.19
CA GLU A 286 25.20 27.43 -3.56
C GLU A 286 25.07 26.25 -2.56
N LEU A 287 24.85 25.05 -3.08
CA LEU A 287 24.89 23.81 -2.30
C LEU A 287 26.34 23.32 -2.21
N PRO A 288 26.81 22.84 -1.03
CA PRO A 288 28.13 22.25 -0.90
C PRO A 288 28.24 20.89 -1.60
N PRO A 289 29.44 20.51 -2.10
CA PRO A 289 29.65 19.23 -2.75
C PRO A 289 29.58 18.07 -1.71
N ILE A 290 29.14 16.92 -2.21
CA ILE A 290 28.94 15.64 -1.49
C ILE A 290 30.28 15.12 -0.93
#